data_a0fcdad8542709f33b22cff16ae16596
#
_entry.id   a0fcdad8542709f33b22cff16ae16596
#
_cell.length_a   1.000
_cell.length_b   1.000
_cell.length_c   1.000
_cell.angle_alpha   90.00
_cell.angle_beta   90.00
_cell.angle_gamma   90.00
#
_symmetry.space_group_name_H-M   'P 1'
#
loop_
_entity.id
_entity.type
_entity.pdbx_description
1 polymer ?
#
loop_
_entity_poly.entity_id
_entity_poly.type
_entity_poly.pdbx_seq_one_letter_code
_entity_poly.pdbx_strand_id
1 'polypeptide(L)'
;MNVWLRQLGTLGFWEALLDSFGGLGPIAPIVLAMVESFFPPLPLIAIVALNVAAHGGLLGFLYSWAGVALGGCIMFLLWRRVVKRFFWKFASRSPKLEKAQQWVNRFDTSSLFMLTLLPFTPSSFMHLAFGISDFDEKRYLITMLLGKGVMAALIALFGQSLVSSLKNPVYLVLAILLWAGMYWVSKKFCKKHNLE
;
A
#
# COMPACT_ATOMS: atom_id res chain seq x y z
N MET A 1 -23.57 -16.33 21.31
CA MET A 1 -22.24 -15.88 20.83
C MET A 1 -21.88 -16.72 19.61
N ASN A 2 -21.80 -16.15 18.55
CA ASN A 2 -22.18 -16.30 17.15
C ASN A 2 -21.53 -17.45 16.38
N VAL A 3 -22.37 -18.22 15.69
CA VAL A 3 -22.02 -19.24 14.68
C VAL A 3 -20.96 -18.72 13.70
N TRP A 4 -21.03 -17.45 13.33
CA TRP A 4 -20.07 -16.73 12.46
C TRP A 4 -18.63 -16.74 13.00
N LEU A 5 -18.42 -16.54 14.31
CA LEU A 5 -17.07 -16.53 14.89
C LEU A 5 -16.42 -17.93 14.92
N ARG A 6 -17.23 -19.00 14.97
CA ARG A 6 -16.72 -20.37 14.86
C ARG A 6 -16.32 -20.72 13.43
N GLN A 7 -17.04 -20.18 12.44
CA GLN A 7 -16.71 -20.41 11.03
C GLN A 7 -15.41 -19.72 10.61
N LEU A 8 -15.08 -18.53 11.16
CA LEU A 8 -13.82 -17.85 10.91
C LEU A 8 -12.58 -18.65 11.35
N GLY A 9 -12.74 -19.63 12.24
CA GLY A 9 -11.68 -20.54 12.69
C GLY A 9 -11.52 -21.80 11.84
N THR A 10 -12.34 -22.01 10.82
CA THR A 10 -12.29 -23.23 9.99
C THR A 10 -11.60 -22.99 8.66
N LEU A 11 -10.70 -23.89 8.27
CA LEU A 11 -10.01 -23.82 6.96
C LEU A 11 -11.00 -23.79 5.80
N GLY A 12 -12.09 -24.57 5.88
CA GLY A 12 -13.11 -24.62 4.83
C GLY A 12 -13.83 -23.29 4.57
N PHE A 13 -13.97 -22.44 5.58
CA PHE A 13 -14.49 -21.07 5.39
C PHE A 13 -13.56 -20.24 4.53
N TRP A 14 -12.25 -20.28 4.82
CA TRP A 14 -11.26 -19.53 4.08
C TRP A 14 -11.07 -20.03 2.65
N GLU A 15 -11.13 -21.35 2.45
CA GLU A 15 -11.11 -21.96 1.11
C GLU A 15 -12.32 -21.51 0.29
N ALA A 16 -13.53 -21.61 0.81
CA ALA A 16 -14.74 -21.16 0.13
C ALA A 16 -14.74 -19.65 -0.15
N LEU A 17 -14.16 -18.84 0.76
CA LEU A 17 -13.99 -17.40 0.56
C LEU A 17 -13.02 -17.12 -0.57
N LEU A 18 -11.88 -17.80 -0.62
CA LEU A 18 -10.87 -17.65 -1.66
C LEU A 18 -11.42 -18.06 -3.03
N ASP A 19 -12.15 -19.17 -3.10
CA ASP A 19 -12.79 -19.66 -4.33
C ASP A 19 -13.86 -18.67 -4.83
N SER A 20 -14.69 -18.15 -3.93
CA SER A 20 -15.70 -17.13 -4.24
C SER A 20 -15.05 -15.84 -4.72
N PHE A 21 -13.96 -15.41 -4.07
CA PHE A 21 -13.21 -14.22 -4.44
C PHE A 21 -12.49 -14.40 -5.78
N GLY A 22 -11.91 -15.58 -6.03
CA GLY A 22 -11.30 -15.93 -7.32
C GLY A 22 -12.33 -15.95 -8.46
N GLY A 23 -13.55 -16.39 -8.19
CA GLY A 23 -14.65 -16.43 -9.15
C GLY A 23 -15.19 -15.05 -9.58
N LEU A 24 -14.93 -13.98 -8.82
CA LEU A 24 -15.34 -12.61 -9.16
C LEU A 24 -14.45 -11.96 -10.25
N GLY A 25 -13.46 -12.68 -10.75
CA GLY A 25 -12.55 -12.20 -11.77
C GLY A 25 -11.66 -11.04 -11.29
N PRO A 26 -11.13 -10.20 -12.22
CA PRO A 26 -10.15 -9.17 -11.87
C PRO A 26 -10.71 -7.96 -11.11
N ILE A 27 -12.02 -7.74 -11.13
CA ILE A 27 -12.63 -6.53 -10.55
C ILE A 27 -12.52 -6.52 -9.03
N ALA A 28 -12.86 -7.62 -8.36
CA ALA A 28 -12.86 -7.70 -6.90
C ALA A 28 -11.47 -7.44 -6.28
N PRO A 29 -10.39 -8.11 -6.71
CA PRO A 29 -9.05 -7.85 -6.18
C PRO A 29 -8.54 -6.43 -6.45
N ILE A 30 -8.87 -5.85 -7.60
CA ILE A 30 -8.51 -4.46 -7.93
C ILE A 30 -9.25 -3.49 -7.01
N VAL A 31 -10.58 -3.65 -6.86
CA VAL A 31 -11.38 -2.79 -5.99
C VAL A 31 -10.95 -2.92 -4.52
N LEU A 32 -10.66 -4.13 -4.04
CA LEU A 32 -10.19 -4.34 -2.68
C LEU A 32 -8.87 -3.60 -2.41
N ALA A 33 -7.91 -3.71 -3.34
CA ALA A 33 -6.65 -2.99 -3.24
C ALA A 33 -6.81 -1.47 -3.41
N MET A 34 -7.77 -1.02 -4.21
CA MET A 34 -8.09 0.40 -4.37
C MET A 34 -8.65 1.00 -3.08
N VAL A 35 -9.52 0.28 -2.38
CA VAL A 35 -10.17 0.75 -1.14
C VAL A 35 -9.14 1.00 -0.03
N GLU A 36 -7.99 0.31 0.00
CA GLU A 36 -6.89 0.57 0.94
C GLU A 36 -6.44 2.03 0.92
N SER A 37 -6.37 2.64 -0.26
CA SER A 37 -5.94 4.04 -0.41
C SER A 37 -6.88 5.04 0.28
N PHE A 38 -8.14 4.65 0.54
CA PHE A 38 -9.14 5.48 1.22
C PHE A 38 -9.20 5.20 2.73
N PHE A 39 -8.92 3.96 3.14
CA PHE A 39 -9.06 3.51 4.52
C PHE A 39 -7.70 3.14 5.12
N PRO A 40 -7.07 4.04 5.91
CA PRO A 40 -5.74 3.82 6.51
C PRO A 40 -5.58 2.53 7.32
N PRO A 41 -6.64 2.01 8.02
CA PRO A 41 -6.50 0.80 8.82
C PRO A 41 -6.37 -0.49 8.01
N LEU A 42 -6.64 -0.47 6.70
CA LEU A 42 -6.56 -1.68 5.88
C LEU A 42 -5.11 -2.09 5.63
N PRO A 43 -4.71 -3.31 6.02
CA PRO A 43 -3.34 -3.76 5.85
C PRO A 43 -3.09 -4.18 4.39
N LEU A 44 -2.41 -3.36 3.61
CA LEU A 44 -2.08 -3.64 2.21
C LEU A 44 -1.39 -4.99 2.02
N ILE A 45 -0.53 -5.38 2.97
CA ILE A 45 0.17 -6.67 2.94
C ILE A 45 -0.83 -7.84 2.90
N ALA A 46 -1.88 -7.77 3.73
CA ALA A 46 -2.90 -8.81 3.76
C ALA A 46 -3.72 -8.83 2.46
N ILE A 47 -4.02 -7.67 1.88
CA ILE A 47 -4.75 -7.56 0.61
C ILE A 47 -3.93 -8.17 -0.54
N VAL A 48 -2.64 -7.82 -0.64
CA VAL A 48 -1.77 -8.40 -1.68
C VAL A 48 -1.62 -9.91 -1.49
N ALA A 49 -1.42 -10.37 -0.24
CA ALA A 49 -1.33 -11.80 0.05
C ALA A 49 -2.62 -12.55 -0.32
N LEU A 50 -3.79 -11.99 -0.04
CA LEU A 50 -5.09 -12.54 -0.44
C LEU A 50 -5.21 -12.62 -1.96
N ASN A 51 -4.87 -11.55 -2.67
CA ASN A 51 -4.92 -11.53 -4.14
C ASN A 51 -3.97 -12.56 -4.75
N VAL A 52 -2.77 -12.73 -4.18
CA VAL A 52 -1.80 -13.75 -4.61
C VAL A 52 -2.31 -15.17 -4.32
N ALA A 53 -2.92 -15.38 -3.17
CA ALA A 53 -3.49 -16.68 -2.81
C ALA A 53 -4.65 -17.08 -3.74
N ALA A 54 -5.52 -16.13 -4.10
CA ALA A 54 -6.69 -16.37 -4.91
C ALA A 54 -6.39 -16.47 -6.43
N HIS A 55 -5.42 -15.69 -6.94
CA HIS A 55 -5.20 -15.54 -8.39
C HIS A 55 -3.78 -15.93 -8.84
N GLY A 56 -2.95 -16.41 -7.91
CA GLY A 56 -1.54 -16.72 -8.18
C GLY A 56 -0.62 -15.50 -8.14
N GLY A 57 0.70 -15.75 -8.16
CA GLY A 57 1.71 -14.70 -7.91
C GLY A 57 1.64 -13.53 -8.88
N LEU A 58 1.61 -13.79 -10.19
CA LEU A 58 1.65 -12.73 -11.21
C LEU A 58 0.35 -11.93 -11.28
N LEU A 59 -0.80 -12.61 -11.38
CA LEU A 59 -2.09 -11.94 -11.47
C LEU A 59 -2.45 -11.24 -10.16
N GLY A 60 -2.21 -11.88 -9.01
CA GLY A 60 -2.41 -11.26 -7.71
C GLY A 60 -1.58 -10.00 -7.52
N PHE A 61 -0.32 -10.00 -7.98
CA PHE A 61 0.52 -8.80 -8.03
C PHE A 61 -0.09 -7.72 -8.92
N LEU A 62 -0.42 -8.06 -10.18
CA LEU A 62 -0.94 -7.08 -11.16
C LEU A 62 -2.24 -6.44 -10.70
N TYR A 63 -3.17 -7.22 -10.16
CA TYR A 63 -4.44 -6.72 -9.63
C TYR A 63 -4.24 -5.82 -8.41
N SER A 64 -3.35 -6.22 -7.50
CA SER A 64 -3.02 -5.41 -6.33
C SER A 64 -2.37 -4.08 -6.72
N TRP A 65 -1.39 -4.14 -7.62
CA TRP A 65 -0.74 -2.93 -8.11
C TRP A 65 -1.70 -2.00 -8.84
N ALA A 66 -2.53 -2.53 -9.76
CA ALA A 66 -3.54 -1.75 -10.45
C ALA A 66 -4.51 -1.07 -9.49
N GLY A 67 -5.00 -1.81 -8.49
CA GLY A 67 -5.90 -1.27 -7.47
C GLY A 67 -5.27 -0.15 -6.65
N VAL A 68 -4.08 -0.37 -6.10
CA VAL A 68 -3.35 0.65 -5.31
C VAL A 68 -2.99 1.86 -6.17
N ALA A 69 -2.60 1.64 -7.43
CA ALA A 69 -2.28 2.71 -8.37
C ALA A 69 -3.51 3.58 -8.67
N LEU A 70 -4.65 2.95 -8.99
CA LEU A 70 -5.91 3.66 -9.25
C LEU A 70 -6.39 4.41 -8.01
N GLY A 71 -6.44 3.74 -6.85
CA GLY A 71 -6.85 4.35 -5.60
C GLY A 71 -5.96 5.53 -5.20
N GLY A 72 -4.64 5.35 -5.31
CA GLY A 72 -3.67 6.40 -5.02
C GLY A 72 -3.78 7.60 -5.96
N CYS A 73 -3.97 7.37 -7.27
CA CYS A 73 -4.22 8.44 -8.23
C CYS A 73 -5.51 9.21 -7.91
N ILE A 74 -6.60 8.50 -7.64
CA ILE A 74 -7.89 9.11 -7.30
C ILE A 74 -7.76 9.95 -6.04
N MET A 75 -7.18 9.39 -4.96
CA MET A 75 -7.02 10.10 -3.69
C MET A 75 -6.10 11.30 -3.82
N PHE A 76 -4.95 11.16 -4.47
CA PHE A 76 -4.05 12.29 -4.70
C PHE A 76 -4.73 13.42 -5.49
N LEU A 77 -5.41 13.10 -6.61
CA LEU A 77 -6.10 14.08 -7.43
C LEU A 77 -7.29 14.71 -6.71
N LEU A 78 -8.00 13.95 -5.88
CA LEU A 78 -9.07 14.48 -5.03
C LEU A 78 -8.52 15.55 -4.07
N TRP A 79 -7.42 15.26 -3.36
CA TRP A 79 -6.76 16.22 -2.48
C TRP A 79 -6.19 17.41 -3.25
N ARG A 80 -5.58 17.18 -4.41
CA ARG A 80 -4.95 18.21 -5.24
C ARG A 80 -5.97 19.16 -5.87
N ARG A 81 -6.99 18.65 -6.51
CA ARG A 81 -7.91 19.43 -7.34
C ARG A 81 -9.14 19.90 -6.58
N VAL A 82 -9.66 19.09 -5.66
CA VAL A 82 -10.88 19.41 -4.93
C VAL A 82 -10.54 20.08 -3.62
N VAL A 83 -9.84 19.37 -2.72
CA VAL A 83 -9.63 19.86 -1.36
C VAL A 83 -8.71 21.07 -1.33
N LYS A 84 -7.56 21.03 -2.04
CA LYS A 84 -6.64 22.16 -2.12
C LYS A 84 -7.33 23.41 -2.66
N ARG A 85 -8.16 23.28 -3.69
CA ARG A 85 -8.85 24.41 -4.32
C ARG A 85 -9.95 25.02 -3.44
N PHE A 86 -10.78 24.16 -2.81
CA PHE A 86 -11.92 24.63 -2.01
C PHE A 86 -11.54 25.04 -0.60
N PHE A 87 -10.61 24.33 0.02
CA PHE A 87 -10.24 24.52 1.42
C PHE A 87 -8.98 25.38 1.62
N TRP A 88 -8.30 25.78 0.55
CA TRP A 88 -7.06 26.59 0.65
C TRP A 88 -7.26 27.87 1.49
N LYS A 89 -8.38 28.57 1.32
CA LYS A 89 -8.70 29.77 2.12
C LYS A 89 -8.81 29.49 3.63
N PHE A 90 -9.29 28.33 4.01
CA PHE A 90 -9.41 27.92 5.42
C PHE A 90 -8.15 27.22 5.92
N ALA A 91 -7.54 26.46 5.06
CA ALA A 91 -6.41 25.61 5.37
C ALA A 91 -5.08 26.38 5.48
N SER A 92 -4.91 27.48 4.73
CA SER A 92 -3.71 28.32 4.78
C SER A 92 -3.43 28.95 6.14
N ARG A 93 -4.40 28.95 7.04
CA ARG A 93 -4.25 29.41 8.44
C ARG A 93 -4.07 28.27 9.45
N SER A 94 -3.99 27.01 8.99
CA SER A 94 -3.87 25.87 9.89
C SER A 94 -2.38 25.51 10.11
N PRO A 95 -1.88 25.59 11.36
CA PRO A 95 -0.50 25.20 11.70
C PRO A 95 -0.18 23.74 11.34
N LYS A 96 -1.19 22.86 11.32
CA LYS A 96 -1.02 21.45 10.94
C LYS A 96 -0.74 21.30 9.46
N LEU A 97 -1.36 22.13 8.63
CA LEU A 97 -1.15 22.11 7.18
C LEU A 97 0.23 22.67 6.81
N GLU A 98 0.63 23.75 7.47
CA GLU A 98 1.96 24.33 7.30
C GLU A 98 3.06 23.30 7.65
N LYS A 99 2.90 22.57 8.75
CA LYS A 99 3.80 21.46 9.10
C LYS A 99 3.83 20.37 8.05
N ALA A 100 2.68 19.99 7.50
CA ALA A 100 2.60 18.99 6.44
C ALA A 100 3.31 19.46 5.17
N GLN A 101 3.17 20.72 4.78
CA GLN A 101 3.88 21.31 3.63
C GLN A 101 5.39 21.36 3.88
N GLN A 102 5.83 21.85 5.05
CA GLN A 102 7.24 21.86 5.42
C GLN A 102 7.84 20.44 5.42
N TRP A 103 7.05 19.44 5.85
CA TRP A 103 7.45 18.05 5.79
C TRP A 103 7.65 17.59 4.34
N VAL A 104 6.67 17.83 3.45
CA VAL A 104 6.76 17.49 2.02
C VAL A 104 7.92 18.17 1.32
N ASN A 105 8.21 19.43 1.64
CA ASN A 105 9.31 20.19 1.03
C ASN A 105 10.70 19.63 1.34
N ARG A 106 10.82 18.71 2.30
CA ARG A 106 12.09 17.98 2.59
C ARG A 106 12.31 16.78 1.66
N PHE A 107 11.30 16.40 0.87
CA PHE A 107 11.39 15.25 0.00
C PHE A 107 11.76 15.64 -1.42
N ASP A 108 12.82 15.04 -1.92
CA ASP A 108 13.10 14.94 -3.35
C ASP A 108 12.41 13.68 -3.93
N THR A 109 12.54 13.48 -5.24
CA THR A 109 11.94 12.34 -5.94
C THR A 109 12.46 11.00 -5.42
N SER A 110 13.75 10.93 -5.06
CA SER A 110 14.37 9.70 -4.56
C SER A 110 13.85 9.34 -3.17
N SER A 111 13.74 10.34 -2.30
CA SER A 111 13.19 10.18 -0.95
C SER A 111 11.71 9.78 -1.00
N LEU A 112 10.93 10.38 -1.91
CA LEU A 112 9.54 9.99 -2.14
C LEU A 112 9.45 8.54 -2.62
N PHE A 113 10.31 8.11 -3.57
CA PHE A 113 10.34 6.74 -4.03
C PHE A 113 10.60 5.76 -2.88
N MET A 114 11.62 6.03 -2.06
CA MET A 114 11.91 5.21 -0.88
C MET A 114 10.73 5.15 0.09
N LEU A 115 10.04 6.28 0.31
CA LEU A 115 8.88 6.33 1.19
C LEU A 115 7.70 5.50 0.65
N THR A 116 7.50 5.49 -0.67
CA THR A 116 6.46 4.68 -1.32
C THR A 116 6.76 3.18 -1.36
N LEU A 117 8.04 2.79 -1.23
CA LEU A 117 8.46 1.40 -1.09
C LEU A 117 8.13 0.81 0.28
N LEU A 118 7.98 1.65 1.31
CA LEU A 118 7.77 1.18 2.68
C LEU A 118 6.32 0.72 2.88
N PRO A 119 6.09 -0.56 3.20
CA PRO A 119 4.73 -1.10 3.35
C PRO A 119 4.00 -0.58 4.60
N PHE A 120 4.74 0.04 5.53
CA PHE A 120 4.20 0.56 6.79
C PHE A 120 3.83 2.05 6.72
N THR A 121 4.13 2.72 5.61
CA THR A 121 3.75 4.12 5.43
C THR A 121 2.27 4.21 5.08
N PRO A 122 1.43 4.95 5.86
CA PRO A 122 0.02 5.09 5.55
C PRO A 122 -0.19 5.77 4.20
N SER A 123 -0.68 5.03 3.21
CA SER A 123 -0.88 5.50 1.83
C SER A 123 -1.75 6.74 1.77
N SER A 124 -2.86 6.76 2.47
CA SER A 124 -3.80 7.88 2.54
C SER A 124 -3.18 9.16 3.08
N PHE A 125 -2.29 9.07 4.08
CA PHE A 125 -1.54 10.23 4.58
C PHE A 125 -0.60 10.79 3.51
N MET A 126 0.07 9.94 2.75
CA MET A 126 0.94 10.34 1.64
C MET A 126 0.15 11.07 0.56
N HIS A 127 -0.97 10.50 0.13
CA HIS A 127 -1.83 11.11 -0.88
C HIS A 127 -2.37 12.48 -0.41
N LEU A 128 -2.74 12.59 0.87
CA LEU A 128 -3.15 13.86 1.49
C LEU A 128 -2.00 14.87 1.48
N ALA A 129 -0.86 14.54 2.11
CA ALA A 129 0.23 15.47 2.32
C ALA A 129 0.81 16.01 0.99
N PHE A 130 1.10 15.12 0.03
CA PHE A 130 1.57 15.52 -1.29
C PHE A 130 0.48 16.14 -2.16
N GLY A 131 -0.78 15.71 -2.00
CA GLY A 131 -1.92 16.30 -2.71
C GLY A 131 -2.15 17.76 -2.39
N ILE A 132 -2.06 18.16 -1.14
CA ILE A 132 -2.24 19.56 -0.71
C ILE A 132 -0.98 20.41 -0.83
N SER A 133 0.20 19.81 -1.02
CA SER A 133 1.48 20.51 -1.17
C SER A 133 1.66 21.13 -2.56
N ASP A 134 2.81 21.78 -2.79
CA ASP A 134 3.21 22.30 -4.11
C ASP A 134 4.14 21.34 -4.86
N PHE A 135 4.29 20.12 -4.37
CA PHE A 135 5.08 19.09 -5.05
C PHE A 135 4.52 18.79 -6.45
N ASP A 136 5.38 18.57 -7.42
CA ASP A 136 4.98 18.35 -8.82
C ASP A 136 4.08 17.12 -8.97
N GLU A 137 2.93 17.31 -9.63
CA GLU A 137 1.90 16.27 -9.79
C GLU A 137 2.42 15.06 -10.57
N LYS A 138 3.11 15.31 -11.69
CA LYS A 138 3.62 14.22 -12.55
C LYS A 138 4.71 13.43 -11.85
N ARG A 139 5.63 14.11 -11.18
CA ARG A 139 6.69 13.47 -10.39
C ARG A 139 6.11 12.62 -9.28
N TYR A 140 5.10 13.14 -8.57
CA TYR A 140 4.43 12.36 -7.53
C TYR A 140 3.78 11.10 -8.09
N LEU A 141 2.95 11.23 -9.12
CA LEU A 141 2.21 10.10 -9.69
C LEU A 141 3.14 9.02 -10.25
N ILE A 142 4.15 9.40 -11.03
CA ILE A 142 5.11 8.44 -11.59
C ILE A 142 5.89 7.73 -10.46
N THR A 143 6.39 8.49 -9.50
CA THR A 143 7.16 7.93 -8.38
C THR A 143 6.32 7.00 -7.52
N MET A 144 5.08 7.38 -7.24
CA MET A 144 4.12 6.57 -6.50
C MET A 144 3.78 5.28 -7.24
N LEU A 145 3.49 5.36 -8.55
CA LEU A 145 3.20 4.18 -9.37
C LEU A 145 4.35 3.18 -9.37
N LEU A 146 5.57 3.66 -9.59
CA LEU A 146 6.77 2.82 -9.61
C LEU A 146 7.07 2.24 -8.21
N GLY A 147 7.07 3.08 -7.18
CA GLY A 147 7.38 2.64 -5.83
C GLY A 147 6.36 1.65 -5.27
N LYS A 148 5.05 1.90 -5.47
CA LYS A 148 3.99 0.97 -5.10
C LYS A 148 4.04 -0.31 -5.94
N GLY A 149 4.44 -0.24 -7.21
CA GLY A 149 4.66 -1.41 -8.05
C GLY A 149 5.76 -2.32 -7.50
N VAL A 150 6.91 -1.75 -7.19
CA VAL A 150 8.03 -2.51 -6.59
C VAL A 150 7.64 -3.07 -5.22
N MET A 151 6.97 -2.27 -4.39
CA MET A 151 6.48 -2.73 -3.08
C MET A 151 5.50 -3.90 -3.22
N ALA A 152 4.50 -3.80 -4.09
CA ALA A 152 3.51 -4.86 -4.32
C ALA A 152 4.17 -6.13 -4.88
N ALA A 153 5.17 -5.99 -5.77
CA ALA A 153 5.95 -7.12 -6.28
C ALA A 153 6.72 -7.83 -5.17
N LEU A 154 7.38 -7.08 -4.29
CA LEU A 154 8.11 -7.64 -3.14
C LEU A 154 7.17 -8.39 -2.20
N ILE A 155 5.98 -7.83 -1.91
CA ILE A 155 4.98 -8.50 -1.05
C ILE A 155 4.43 -9.76 -1.75
N ALA A 156 4.19 -9.71 -3.05
CA ALA A 156 3.70 -10.86 -3.82
C ALA A 156 4.73 -11.99 -3.86
N LEU A 157 6.00 -11.68 -4.09
CA LEU A 157 7.11 -12.65 -4.04
C LEU A 157 7.25 -13.25 -2.65
N PHE A 158 7.13 -12.43 -1.62
CA PHE A 158 7.14 -12.91 -0.24
C PHE A 158 5.97 -13.87 0.05
N GLY A 159 4.74 -13.49 -0.33
CA GLY A 159 3.56 -14.33 -0.16
C GLY A 159 3.69 -15.67 -0.89
N GLN A 160 4.18 -15.65 -2.13
CA GLN A 160 4.44 -16.86 -2.90
C GLN A 160 5.54 -17.73 -2.27
N SER A 161 6.59 -17.09 -1.72
CA SER A 161 7.68 -17.79 -1.01
C SER A 161 7.17 -18.46 0.27
N LEU A 162 6.26 -17.84 1.01
CA LEU A 162 5.64 -18.45 2.18
C LEU A 162 4.83 -19.71 1.82
N VAL A 163 4.03 -19.65 0.77
CA VAL A 163 3.27 -20.83 0.29
C VAL A 163 4.23 -21.94 -0.17
N SER A 164 5.31 -21.57 -0.87
CA SER A 164 6.34 -22.51 -1.33
C SER A 164 7.20 -23.06 -0.18
N SER A 165 7.33 -22.34 0.93
CA SER A 165 8.10 -22.78 2.11
C SER A 165 7.49 -23.96 2.83
N LEU A 166 6.21 -24.23 2.63
CA LEU A 166 5.56 -25.47 3.07
C LEU A 166 6.18 -26.70 2.40
N LYS A 167 6.81 -26.53 1.23
CA LYS A 167 7.51 -27.58 0.48
C LYS A 167 9.02 -27.56 0.65
N ASN A 168 9.62 -26.38 0.94
CA ASN A 168 11.05 -26.22 1.10
C ASN A 168 11.38 -25.04 2.04
N PRO A 169 12.01 -25.32 3.22
CA PRO A 169 12.28 -24.30 4.25
C PRO A 169 13.25 -23.18 3.82
N VAL A 170 14.01 -23.37 2.73
CA VAL A 170 14.91 -22.34 2.19
C VAL A 170 14.13 -21.08 1.80
N TYR A 171 12.92 -21.21 1.27
CA TYR A 171 12.10 -20.07 0.91
C TYR A 171 11.64 -19.25 2.13
N LEU A 172 11.45 -19.89 3.28
CA LEU A 172 11.16 -19.21 4.54
C LEU A 172 12.32 -18.31 4.97
N VAL A 173 13.54 -18.83 4.89
CA VAL A 173 14.75 -18.08 5.24
C VAL A 173 14.91 -16.85 4.32
N LEU A 174 14.73 -17.05 3.01
CA LEU A 174 14.79 -15.94 2.04
C LEU A 174 13.72 -14.88 2.32
N ALA A 175 12.51 -15.30 2.64
CA ALA A 175 11.41 -14.41 3.00
C ALA A 175 11.75 -13.57 4.25
N ILE A 176 12.27 -14.19 5.30
CA ILE A 176 12.68 -13.51 6.55
C ILE A 176 13.81 -12.51 6.28
N LEU A 177 14.82 -12.91 5.48
CA LEU A 177 15.93 -12.02 5.11
C LEU A 177 15.45 -10.79 4.32
N LEU A 178 14.51 -10.97 3.40
CA LEU A 178 13.92 -9.89 2.61
C LEU A 178 13.16 -8.91 3.50
N TRP A 179 12.37 -9.43 4.44
CA TRP A 179 11.64 -8.62 5.42
C TRP A 179 12.56 -7.88 6.38
N ALA A 180 13.58 -8.55 6.89
CA ALA A 180 14.59 -7.93 7.75
C ALA A 180 15.35 -6.82 7.01
N GLY A 181 15.70 -7.05 5.75
CA GLY A 181 16.32 -6.05 4.88
C GLY A 181 15.42 -4.82 4.66
N MET A 182 14.16 -5.04 4.32
CA MET A 182 13.18 -3.95 4.17
C MET A 182 12.98 -3.16 5.47
N TYR A 183 12.85 -3.85 6.60
CA TYR A 183 12.74 -3.21 7.91
C TYR A 183 13.98 -2.38 8.24
N TRP A 184 15.18 -2.90 7.99
CA TRP A 184 16.43 -2.18 8.26
C TRP A 184 16.58 -0.93 7.38
N VAL A 185 16.26 -1.04 6.08
CA VAL A 185 16.24 0.09 5.14
C VAL A 185 15.22 1.13 5.58
N SER A 186 14.01 0.70 5.95
CA SER A 186 12.95 1.56 6.48
C SER A 186 13.42 2.34 7.70
N LYS A 187 13.96 1.65 8.70
CA LYS A 187 14.46 2.26 9.94
C LYS A 187 15.58 3.27 9.68
N LYS A 188 16.54 2.92 8.81
CA LYS A 188 17.65 3.82 8.44
C LYS A 188 17.13 5.06 7.71
N PHE A 189 16.13 4.88 6.84
CA PHE A 189 15.51 5.97 6.11
C PHE A 189 14.70 6.90 7.02
N CYS A 190 13.85 6.34 7.89
CA CYS A 190 13.06 7.12 8.87
C CYS A 190 13.98 7.93 9.78
N LYS A 191 15.06 7.34 10.29
CA LYS A 191 16.05 8.04 11.12
C LYS A 191 16.75 9.19 10.36
N LYS A 192 17.07 9.01 9.08
CA LYS A 192 17.71 10.05 8.24
C LYS A 192 16.80 11.26 8.01
N HIS A 193 15.48 11.05 7.96
CA HIS A 193 14.49 12.09 7.66
C HIS A 193 13.71 12.57 8.88
N ASN A 194 14.13 12.22 10.13
CA ASN A 194 13.43 12.57 11.38
C ASN A 194 11.92 12.26 11.33
N LEU A 195 11.57 11.05 10.89
CA LEU A 195 10.20 10.56 10.78
C LEU A 195 9.78 9.68 11.99
N GLU A 196 10.63 9.61 13.02
CA GLU A 196 10.33 9.00 14.33
C GLU A 196 9.66 9.98 15.27
#